data_d33f27a9def8a453dd953f6b1c9c951c
#
_entry.id   d33f27a9def8a453dd953f6b1c9c951c
#
_cell.length_a   1.000
_cell.length_b   1.000
_cell.length_c   1.000
_cell.angle_alpha   90.00
_cell.angle_beta   90.00
_cell.angle_gamma   90.00
#
_symmetry.space_group_name_H-M   'P 1'
#
loop_
_entity.id
_entity.type
_entity.pdbx_description
1 polymer ?
#
loop_
_entity_poly.entity_id
_entity_poly.type
_entity_poly.pdbx_seq_one_letter_code
_entity_poly.pdbx_strand_id
1 'polypeptide(L)'
;SVLGLLLLDGLVQVICYRKFLFFSRLDSLRILSHFLLDNNLYKVKKIKSNHHTRERILLPKVYVKRDRFSITVSLHLQGSRFQDRFIALEKPLEIMFDGDFMNKQFTKGYVSYTIAIDQFSGRLSIFDVKMTEKGIYLMKDVYWDFNKHPHLLIGGGTGGGKTVLLMILIWVLAQI
;
A
#
# COMPACT_ATOMS: atom_id res chain seq x y z
N SER A 1 39.49 6.90 -1.73
CA SER A 1 39.38 5.67 -0.93
C SER A 1 38.06 4.98 -1.28
N VAL A 2 38.07 3.65 -1.38
CA VAL A 2 36.90 2.82 -1.74
C VAL A 2 35.72 3.06 -0.77
N LEU A 3 36.01 3.34 0.47
CA LEU A 3 35.00 3.64 1.51
C LEU A 3 34.20 4.92 1.19
N GLY A 4 34.85 5.93 0.63
CA GLY A 4 34.18 7.18 0.22
C GLY A 4 33.22 6.98 -0.96
N LEU A 5 33.57 6.12 -1.91
CA LEU A 5 32.72 5.77 -3.05
C LEU A 5 31.46 4.98 -2.60
N LEU A 6 31.61 4.03 -1.67
CA LEU A 6 30.49 3.26 -1.12
C LEU A 6 29.52 4.15 -0.32
N LEU A 7 30.02 5.13 0.44
CA LEU A 7 29.17 6.08 1.16
C LEU A 7 28.43 7.01 0.19
N LEU A 8 29.07 7.44 -0.89
CA LEU A 8 28.45 8.28 -1.93
C LEU A 8 27.34 7.52 -2.67
N ASP A 9 27.58 6.26 -3.04
CA ASP A 9 26.59 5.41 -3.70
C ASP A 9 25.37 5.17 -2.78
N GLY A 10 25.59 4.85 -1.51
CA GLY A 10 24.53 4.72 -0.52
C GLY A 10 23.70 5.99 -0.36
N LEU A 11 24.33 7.16 -0.34
CA LEU A 11 23.65 8.46 -0.26
C LEU A 11 22.80 8.74 -1.51
N VAL A 12 23.33 8.46 -2.70
CA VAL A 12 22.61 8.60 -3.98
C VAL A 12 21.39 7.69 -4.01
N GLN A 13 21.52 6.43 -3.59
CA GLN A 13 20.41 5.48 -3.55
C GLN A 13 19.30 5.94 -2.61
N VAL A 14 19.63 6.44 -1.41
CA VAL A 14 18.65 6.97 -0.45
C VAL A 14 17.92 8.20 -1.01
N ILE A 15 18.65 9.12 -1.68
CA ILE A 15 18.07 10.32 -2.29
C ILE A 15 17.15 9.94 -3.45
N CYS A 16 17.58 9.03 -4.33
CA CYS A 16 16.75 8.54 -5.44
C CYS A 16 15.48 7.84 -4.95
N TYR A 17 15.59 7.00 -3.92
CA TYR A 17 14.45 6.32 -3.33
C TYR A 17 13.45 7.30 -2.71
N ARG A 18 13.91 8.30 -1.96
CA ARG A 18 13.04 9.34 -1.38
C ARG A 18 12.36 10.19 -2.46
N LYS A 19 13.06 10.55 -3.53
CA LYS A 19 12.46 11.25 -4.68
C LYS A 19 11.41 10.38 -5.37
N PHE A 20 11.69 9.11 -5.60
CA PHE A 20 10.75 8.18 -6.21
C PHE A 20 9.45 8.06 -5.39
N LEU A 21 9.53 7.90 -4.07
CA LEU A 21 8.35 7.86 -3.19
C LEU A 21 7.57 9.19 -3.20
N PHE A 22 8.27 10.31 -3.28
CA PHE A 22 7.65 11.62 -3.35
C PHE A 22 6.82 11.79 -4.64
N PHE A 23 7.41 11.51 -5.80
CA PHE A 23 6.70 11.60 -7.09
C PHE A 23 5.53 10.61 -7.15
N SER A 24 5.74 9.39 -6.72
CA SER A 24 4.70 8.37 -6.65
C SER A 24 3.53 8.76 -5.73
N ARG A 25 3.80 9.48 -4.64
CA ARG A 25 2.77 10.07 -3.78
C ARG A 25 2.00 11.19 -4.48
N LEU A 26 2.68 12.04 -5.24
CA LEU A 26 2.04 13.10 -6.02
C LEU A 26 1.09 12.52 -7.08
N ASP A 27 1.51 11.49 -7.80
CA ASP A 27 0.65 10.79 -8.75
C ASP A 27 -0.59 10.20 -8.07
N SER A 28 -0.43 9.58 -6.91
CA SER A 28 -1.56 9.05 -6.14
C SER A 28 -2.53 10.15 -5.72
N LEU A 29 -2.03 11.31 -5.30
CA LEU A 29 -2.87 12.48 -4.98
C LEU A 29 -3.58 13.03 -6.21
N ARG A 30 -2.92 13.06 -7.38
CA ARG A 30 -3.50 13.49 -8.65
C ARG A 30 -4.65 12.59 -9.07
N ILE A 31 -4.44 11.28 -9.09
CA ILE A 31 -5.47 10.28 -9.41
C ILE A 31 -6.68 10.45 -8.48
N LEU A 32 -6.43 10.56 -7.16
CA LEU A 32 -7.48 10.75 -6.18
C LEU A 32 -8.23 12.08 -6.35
N SER A 33 -7.54 13.16 -6.71
CA SER A 33 -8.18 14.45 -6.94
C SER A 33 -9.11 14.43 -8.16
N HIS A 34 -8.72 13.77 -9.25
CA HIS A 34 -9.58 13.56 -10.41
C HIS A 34 -10.81 12.73 -10.03
N PHE A 35 -10.63 11.64 -9.31
CA PHE A 35 -11.75 10.84 -8.83
C PHE A 35 -12.74 11.66 -7.99
N LEU A 36 -12.27 12.51 -7.08
CA LEU A 36 -13.12 13.35 -6.26
C LEU A 36 -13.89 14.39 -7.09
N LEU A 37 -13.28 14.93 -8.14
CA LEU A 37 -13.92 15.88 -9.07
C LEU A 37 -14.98 15.17 -9.91
N ASP A 38 -14.66 14.04 -10.53
CA ASP A 38 -15.55 13.29 -11.41
C ASP A 38 -16.80 12.79 -10.68
N ASN A 39 -16.64 12.42 -9.41
CA ASN A 39 -17.74 11.96 -8.55
C ASN A 39 -18.47 13.10 -7.82
N ASN A 40 -18.16 14.36 -8.11
CA ASN A 40 -18.73 15.54 -7.46
C ASN A 40 -18.59 15.54 -5.93
N LEU A 41 -17.47 15.00 -5.42
CA LEU A 41 -17.16 14.90 -3.98
C LEU A 41 -16.42 16.17 -3.50
N TYR A 42 -16.89 17.33 -3.90
CA TYR A 42 -16.33 18.63 -3.55
C TYR A 42 -17.42 19.63 -3.13
N LYS A 43 -17.01 20.72 -2.49
CA LYS A 43 -17.88 21.84 -2.14
C LYS A 43 -17.56 23.01 -3.05
N VAL A 44 -18.59 23.72 -3.53
CA VAL A 44 -18.42 24.97 -4.27
C VAL A 44 -18.67 26.13 -3.32
N LYS A 45 -17.67 27.01 -3.17
CA LYS A 45 -17.81 28.27 -2.44
C LYS A 45 -17.92 29.42 -3.43
N LYS A 46 -19.06 30.11 -3.41
CA LYS A 46 -19.25 31.32 -4.19
C LYS A 46 -18.64 32.51 -3.45
N ILE A 47 -17.65 33.14 -4.05
CA ILE A 47 -17.01 34.36 -3.54
C ILE A 47 -17.56 35.52 -4.33
N LYS A 48 -18.36 36.36 -3.68
CA LYS A 48 -18.87 37.62 -4.28
C LYS A 48 -17.77 38.68 -4.16
N SER A 49 -17.33 39.21 -5.28
CA SER A 49 -16.53 40.43 -5.37
C SER A 49 -17.40 41.49 -6.03
N ASN A 50 -17.11 42.78 -5.82
CA ASN A 50 -17.98 43.93 -6.18
C ASN A 50 -18.51 43.95 -7.65
N HIS A 51 -17.88 43.20 -8.56
CA HIS A 51 -18.32 43.11 -9.97
C HIS A 51 -18.37 41.69 -10.56
N HIS A 52 -17.88 40.66 -9.84
CA HIS A 52 -17.89 39.30 -10.36
C HIS A 52 -18.13 38.28 -9.25
N THR A 53 -18.95 37.26 -9.54
CA THR A 53 -19.11 36.08 -8.68
C THR A 53 -18.14 35.01 -9.20
N ARG A 54 -17.15 34.68 -8.40
CA ARG A 54 -16.22 33.56 -8.70
C ARG A 54 -16.61 32.34 -7.88
N GLU A 55 -16.65 31.21 -8.53
CA GLU A 55 -16.85 29.91 -7.87
C GLU A 55 -15.49 29.27 -7.58
N ARG A 56 -15.29 28.87 -6.35
CA ARG A 56 -14.08 28.14 -5.92
C ARG A 56 -14.46 26.75 -5.49
N ILE A 57 -13.83 25.75 -6.13
CA ILE A 57 -13.94 24.35 -5.76
C ILE A 57 -13.09 24.11 -4.51
N LEU A 58 -13.71 23.51 -3.49
CA LEU A 58 -13.05 23.10 -2.26
C LEU A 58 -13.10 21.57 -2.18
N LEU A 59 -11.95 20.95 -2.38
CA LEU A 59 -11.79 19.52 -2.17
C LEU A 59 -11.78 19.18 -0.66
N PRO A 60 -12.24 17.99 -0.27
CA PRO A 60 -12.12 17.52 1.11
C PRO A 60 -10.65 17.40 1.52
N LYS A 61 -10.38 17.45 2.82
CA LYS A 61 -9.03 17.19 3.33
C LYS A 61 -8.71 15.72 3.18
N VAL A 62 -7.67 15.44 2.41
CA VAL A 62 -7.19 14.08 2.12
C VAL A 62 -5.71 14.01 2.42
N TYR A 63 -5.31 12.90 3.02
CA TYR A 63 -3.91 12.57 3.25
C TYR A 63 -3.61 11.24 2.56
N VAL A 64 -2.51 11.20 1.82
CA VAL A 64 -2.02 9.99 1.18
C VAL A 64 -0.63 9.70 1.71
N LYS A 65 -0.47 8.51 2.27
CA LYS A 65 0.83 7.95 2.62
C LYS A 65 1.09 6.80 1.66
N ARG A 66 2.20 6.82 0.96
CA ARG A 66 2.61 5.75 0.08
C ARG A 66 3.88 5.13 0.62
N ASP A 67 3.82 3.85 0.88
CA ASP A 67 4.95 2.99 1.19
C ASP A 67 5.29 2.16 -0.07
N ARG A 68 6.30 1.30 0.01
CA ARG A 68 6.75 0.50 -1.13
C ARG A 68 5.67 -0.47 -1.62
N PHE A 69 4.88 -1.04 -0.71
CA PHE A 69 3.93 -2.11 -0.98
C PHE A 69 2.47 -1.73 -0.67
N SER A 70 2.24 -0.54 -0.16
CA SER A 70 0.90 -0.11 0.23
C SER A 70 0.67 1.39 0.05
N ILE A 71 -0.59 1.75 -0.18
CA ILE A 71 -1.07 3.13 -0.13
C ILE A 71 -2.09 3.22 1.01
N THR A 72 -1.91 4.21 1.88
CA THR A 72 -2.92 4.57 2.88
C THR A 72 -3.54 5.91 2.50
N VAL A 73 -4.85 5.90 2.26
CA VAL A 73 -5.65 7.09 1.96
C VAL A 73 -6.52 7.42 3.16
N SER A 74 -6.36 8.61 3.72
CA SER A 74 -7.16 9.08 4.86
C SER A 74 -8.02 10.27 4.45
N LEU A 75 -9.34 10.14 4.59
CA LEU A 75 -10.35 11.12 4.22
C LEU A 75 -11.01 11.69 5.48
N HIS A 76 -11.11 13.01 5.55
CA HIS A 76 -11.74 13.69 6.68
C HIS A 76 -13.26 13.67 6.54
N LEU A 77 -13.95 13.13 7.54
CA LEU A 77 -15.40 12.93 7.49
C LEU A 77 -16.18 14.20 7.81
N GLN A 78 -15.83 14.96 8.84
CA GLN A 78 -16.39 16.27 9.27
C GLN A 78 -17.93 16.41 9.23
N GLY A 79 -18.69 15.32 9.33
CA GLY A 79 -20.15 15.40 9.20
C GLY A 79 -20.61 16.01 7.84
N SER A 80 -19.79 15.88 6.80
CA SER A 80 -20.13 16.41 5.48
C SER A 80 -21.19 15.54 4.81
N ARG A 81 -21.97 16.14 3.88
CA ARG A 81 -22.96 15.42 3.04
C ARG A 81 -22.35 14.24 2.25
N PHE A 82 -21.01 14.13 2.20
CA PHE A 82 -20.30 13.06 1.50
C PHE A 82 -19.79 11.96 2.43
N GLN A 83 -20.11 12.01 3.73
CA GLN A 83 -19.59 11.09 4.73
C GLN A 83 -19.86 9.64 4.37
N ASP A 84 -21.11 9.31 4.00
CA ASP A 84 -21.49 7.94 3.66
C ASP A 84 -20.75 7.43 2.41
N ARG A 85 -20.55 8.31 1.41
CA ARG A 85 -19.77 7.99 0.23
C ARG A 85 -18.30 7.76 0.58
N PHE A 86 -17.73 8.54 1.49
CA PHE A 86 -16.34 8.35 1.94
C PHE A 86 -16.17 7.06 2.74
N ILE A 87 -17.22 6.58 3.40
CA ILE A 87 -17.20 5.32 4.15
C ILE A 87 -17.30 4.09 3.21
N ALA A 88 -17.76 4.25 1.99
CA ALA A 88 -18.01 3.17 1.02
C ALA A 88 -17.01 3.19 -0.17
N LEU A 89 -15.75 3.61 0.07
CA LEU A 89 -14.74 3.75 -1.00
C LEU A 89 -13.82 2.55 -1.16
N GLU A 90 -14.05 1.40 -0.51
CA GLU A 90 -13.19 0.23 -0.61
C GLU A 90 -12.97 -0.18 -2.08
N LYS A 91 -14.04 -0.54 -2.76
CA LYS A 91 -14.01 -0.98 -4.16
C LYS A 91 -13.48 0.08 -5.14
N PRO A 92 -13.94 1.34 -5.11
CA PRO A 92 -13.37 2.39 -5.93
C PRO A 92 -11.87 2.59 -5.75
N LEU A 93 -11.35 2.50 -4.53
CA LEU A 93 -9.94 2.67 -4.26
C LEU A 93 -9.10 1.47 -4.71
N GLU A 94 -9.61 0.24 -4.61
CA GLU A 94 -8.97 -0.96 -5.17
C GLU A 94 -8.76 -0.80 -6.68
N ILE A 95 -9.82 -0.43 -7.40
CA ILE A 95 -9.77 -0.25 -8.86
C ILE A 95 -8.83 0.90 -9.24
N MET A 96 -8.89 2.02 -8.49
CA MET A 96 -8.11 3.23 -8.77
C MET A 96 -6.60 3.01 -8.62
N PHE A 97 -6.19 2.23 -7.62
CA PHE A 97 -4.78 1.99 -7.32
C PHE A 97 -4.27 0.63 -7.80
N ASP A 98 -5.11 -0.13 -8.52
CA ASP A 98 -4.79 -1.48 -8.98
C ASP A 98 -4.19 -2.35 -7.88
N GLY A 99 -4.91 -2.41 -6.75
CA GLY A 99 -4.43 -3.08 -5.55
C GLY A 99 -5.56 -3.73 -4.76
N ASP A 100 -5.18 -4.53 -3.76
CA ASP A 100 -6.13 -5.21 -2.90
C ASP A 100 -6.38 -4.46 -1.60
N PHE A 101 -7.63 -4.36 -1.22
CA PHE A 101 -8.02 -3.77 0.06
C PHE A 101 -7.51 -4.61 1.24
N MET A 102 -6.77 -3.97 2.14
CA MET A 102 -6.22 -4.62 3.33
C MET A 102 -7.01 -4.29 4.58
N ASN A 103 -7.26 -3.00 4.80
CA ASN A 103 -7.81 -2.55 6.08
C ASN A 103 -8.52 -1.20 5.95
N LYS A 104 -9.55 -1.01 6.80
CA LYS A 104 -10.27 0.24 6.99
C LYS A 104 -10.29 0.60 8.47
N GLN A 105 -9.85 1.79 8.79
CA GLN A 105 -9.78 2.27 10.16
C GLN A 105 -10.45 3.63 10.31
N PHE A 106 -11.14 3.81 11.43
CA PHE A 106 -11.72 5.10 11.81
C PHE A 106 -10.87 5.72 12.92
N THR A 107 -10.33 6.91 12.70
CA THR A 107 -9.46 7.58 13.67
C THR A 107 -9.77 9.07 13.71
N LYS A 108 -10.24 9.57 14.85
CA LYS A 108 -10.44 11.01 15.13
C LYS A 108 -11.08 11.82 13.98
N GLY A 109 -12.19 11.30 13.42
CA GLY A 109 -12.92 11.99 12.34
C GLY A 109 -12.35 11.75 10.95
N TYR A 110 -11.46 10.78 10.78
CA TYR A 110 -10.96 10.29 9.50
C TYR A 110 -11.37 8.85 9.27
N VAL A 111 -11.62 8.50 8.02
CA VAL A 111 -11.60 7.13 7.56
C VAL A 111 -10.32 6.91 6.77
N SER A 112 -9.56 5.88 7.12
CA SER A 112 -8.29 5.52 6.49
C SER A 112 -8.43 4.17 5.83
N TYR A 113 -8.05 4.09 4.56
CA TYR A 113 -8.03 2.89 3.73
C TYR A 113 -6.60 2.52 3.44
N THR A 114 -6.23 1.27 3.72
CA THR A 114 -4.93 0.72 3.35
C THR A 114 -5.13 -0.27 2.21
N ILE A 115 -4.43 -0.06 1.11
CA ILE A 115 -4.49 -0.85 -0.11
C ILE A 115 -3.09 -1.36 -0.41
N ALA A 116 -2.95 -2.65 -0.64
CA ALA A 116 -1.70 -3.26 -1.10
C ALA A 116 -1.58 -3.09 -2.62
N ILE A 117 -0.50 -2.45 -3.08
CA ILE A 117 -0.29 -2.08 -4.48
C ILE A 117 0.65 -3.01 -5.23
N ASP A 118 1.43 -3.78 -4.53
CA ASP A 118 2.45 -4.62 -5.15
C ASP A 118 2.57 -5.95 -4.41
N GLN A 119 1.49 -6.71 -4.44
CA GLN A 119 1.47 -8.04 -3.83
C GLN A 119 2.33 -9.06 -4.60
N PHE A 120 2.63 -8.77 -5.87
CA PHE A 120 3.29 -9.73 -6.76
C PHE A 120 4.81 -9.58 -6.80
N SER A 121 5.37 -8.42 -6.49
CA SER A 121 6.83 -8.20 -6.51
C SER A 121 7.59 -8.99 -5.43
N GLY A 122 6.86 -9.48 -4.42
CA GLY A 122 7.42 -10.33 -3.35
C GLY A 122 7.05 -11.81 -3.46
N ARG A 123 6.28 -12.23 -4.49
CA ARG A 123 5.98 -13.66 -4.69
C ARG A 123 7.24 -14.38 -5.11
N LEU A 124 7.62 -15.36 -4.31
CA LEU A 124 8.68 -16.27 -4.67
C LEU A 124 8.15 -17.29 -5.69
N SER A 125 8.98 -17.63 -6.65
CA SER A 125 8.81 -18.86 -7.41
C SER A 125 8.99 -20.06 -6.49
N ILE A 126 8.39 -21.17 -6.82
CA ILE A 126 8.58 -22.45 -6.13
C ILE A 126 10.08 -22.78 -5.98
N PHE A 127 10.88 -22.40 -6.98
CA PHE A 127 12.33 -22.63 -7.00
C PHE A 127 13.15 -21.71 -6.09
N ASP A 128 12.54 -20.64 -5.58
CA ASP A 128 13.20 -19.66 -4.70
C ASP A 128 13.13 -20.08 -3.22
N VAL A 129 12.22 -21.00 -2.87
CA VAL A 129 12.10 -21.54 -1.51
C VAL A 129 13.26 -22.50 -1.28
N LYS A 130 14.18 -22.11 -0.40
CA LYS A 130 15.40 -22.87 -0.11
C LYS A 130 15.79 -22.75 1.34
N MET A 131 16.58 -23.72 1.81
CA MET A 131 17.20 -23.63 3.11
C MET A 131 18.31 -22.59 3.11
N THR A 132 18.37 -21.80 4.18
CA THR A 132 19.42 -20.80 4.41
C THR A 132 19.93 -20.94 5.85
N GLU A 133 21.02 -20.26 6.20
CA GLU A 133 21.53 -20.23 7.59
C GLU A 133 20.50 -19.67 8.60
N LYS A 134 19.56 -18.85 8.16
CA LYS A 134 18.49 -18.27 8.97
C LYS A 134 17.20 -19.12 9.03
N GLY A 135 17.18 -20.26 8.33
CA GLY A 135 16.01 -21.10 8.17
C GLY A 135 15.50 -21.15 6.73
N ILE A 136 14.30 -21.70 6.54
CA ILE A 136 13.67 -21.80 5.23
C ILE A 136 13.22 -20.40 4.79
N TYR A 137 13.71 -19.95 3.63
CA TYR A 137 13.32 -18.69 3.03
C TYR A 137 11.92 -18.82 2.43
N LEU A 138 10.93 -18.16 3.02
CA LEU A 138 9.51 -18.23 2.61
C LEU A 138 9.08 -17.10 1.72
N MET A 139 9.62 -15.89 1.93
CA MET A 139 9.41 -14.68 1.11
C MET A 139 10.44 -13.62 1.51
N LYS A 140 10.46 -12.51 0.81
CA LYS A 140 11.40 -11.43 1.09
C LYS A 140 11.36 -11.04 2.57
N ASP A 141 12.51 -11.13 3.22
CA ASP A 141 12.74 -10.82 4.65
C ASP A 141 11.96 -11.71 5.63
N VAL A 142 11.39 -12.85 5.18
CA VAL A 142 10.68 -13.82 6.02
C VAL A 142 11.35 -15.18 5.92
N TYR A 143 11.82 -15.66 7.07
CA TYR A 143 12.48 -16.96 7.24
C TYR A 143 11.76 -17.76 8.32
N TRP A 144 11.63 -19.05 8.10
CA TRP A 144 11.10 -19.97 9.09
C TRP A 144 12.21 -20.86 9.62
N ASP A 145 12.58 -20.66 10.88
CA ASP A 145 13.53 -21.50 11.60
C ASP A 145 12.77 -22.66 12.24
N PHE A 146 12.78 -23.81 11.54
CA PHE A 146 12.09 -25.02 11.98
C PHE A 146 12.59 -25.52 13.33
N ASN A 147 13.87 -25.36 13.63
CA ASN A 147 14.47 -25.86 14.88
C ASN A 147 13.99 -25.06 16.10
N LYS A 148 13.79 -23.75 15.94
CA LYS A 148 13.29 -22.89 17.02
C LYS A 148 11.78 -22.86 17.11
N HIS A 149 11.10 -22.94 15.95
CA HIS A 149 9.66 -22.80 15.84
C HIS A 149 9.07 -23.91 14.95
N PRO A 150 8.95 -25.16 15.49
CA PRO A 150 8.53 -26.32 14.69
C PRO A 150 7.06 -26.27 14.25
N HIS A 151 6.28 -25.36 14.81
CA HIS A 151 4.86 -25.22 14.48
C HIS A 151 4.65 -24.06 13.50
N LEU A 152 4.03 -24.35 12.35
CA LEU A 152 3.66 -23.37 11.33
C LEU A 152 2.16 -23.44 11.06
N LEU A 153 1.44 -22.33 11.24
CA LEU A 153 0.04 -22.21 10.89
C LEU A 153 -0.09 -21.61 9.48
N ILE A 154 -0.70 -22.36 8.57
CA ILE A 154 -0.95 -21.91 7.19
C ILE A 154 -2.45 -21.70 7.00
N GLY A 155 -2.86 -20.44 6.90
CA GLY A 155 -4.23 -20.03 6.61
C GLY A 155 -4.41 -19.59 5.16
N GLY A 156 -5.64 -19.72 4.65
CA GLY A 156 -5.98 -19.19 3.31
C GLY A 156 -7.27 -19.81 2.77
N GLY A 157 -7.89 -19.13 1.80
CA GLY A 157 -9.09 -19.60 1.10
C GLY A 157 -8.83 -20.81 0.17
N THR A 158 -9.89 -21.37 -0.38
CA THR A 158 -9.84 -22.43 -1.38
C THR A 158 -9.11 -21.91 -2.63
N GLY A 159 -8.18 -22.69 -3.18
CA GLY A 159 -7.36 -22.26 -4.32
C GLY A 159 -6.16 -21.35 -3.97
N GLY A 160 -5.97 -20.98 -2.70
CA GLY A 160 -4.88 -20.11 -2.24
C GLY A 160 -3.49 -20.74 -2.19
N GLY A 161 -3.27 -21.88 -2.83
CA GLY A 161 -1.94 -22.50 -2.94
C GLY A 161 -1.40 -23.18 -1.69
N LYS A 162 -2.22 -23.35 -0.62
CA LYS A 162 -1.80 -23.99 0.64
C LYS A 162 -1.13 -25.37 0.46
N THR A 163 -1.75 -26.22 -0.33
CA THR A 163 -1.24 -27.59 -0.61
C THR A 163 0.11 -27.54 -1.33
N VAL A 164 0.26 -26.62 -2.29
CA VAL A 164 1.51 -26.43 -3.02
C VAL A 164 2.62 -25.97 -2.07
N LEU A 165 2.33 -24.98 -1.22
CA LEU A 165 3.29 -24.52 -0.21
C LEU A 165 3.72 -25.64 0.73
N LEU A 166 2.76 -26.46 1.23
CA LEU A 166 3.06 -27.60 2.09
C LEU A 166 3.98 -28.61 1.39
N MET A 167 3.70 -28.95 0.12
CA MET A 167 4.55 -29.87 -0.66
C MET A 167 5.98 -29.34 -0.78
N ILE A 168 6.14 -28.03 -1.04
CA ILE A 168 7.45 -27.41 -1.14
C ILE A 168 8.19 -27.44 0.19
N LEU A 169 7.51 -27.14 1.30
CA LEU A 169 8.10 -27.17 2.63
C LEU A 169 8.56 -28.59 3.02
N ILE A 170 7.73 -29.59 2.74
CA ILE A 170 8.08 -31.00 2.96
C ILE A 170 9.31 -31.38 2.11
N TRP A 171 9.33 -30.96 0.84
CA TRP A 171 10.46 -31.25 -0.06
C TRP A 171 11.76 -30.59 0.43
N VAL A 172 11.72 -29.34 0.87
CA VAL A 172 12.89 -28.61 1.41
C VAL A 172 13.36 -29.24 2.71
N LEU A 173 12.44 -29.64 3.62
CA LEU A 173 12.77 -30.29 4.88
C LEU A 173 13.34 -31.72 4.69
N ALA A 174 12.94 -32.41 3.64
CA ALA A 174 13.44 -33.74 3.33
C ALA A 174 14.88 -33.76 2.76
N GLN A 175 15.44 -32.58 2.45
CA GLN A 175 16.82 -32.43 1.98
C GLN A 175 17.82 -32.13 3.10
N ILE A 176 17.36 -32.00 4.33
CA ILE A 176 18.19 -31.81 5.54
C ILE A 176 18.53 -33.14 6.15
#